data_24f649cd82ffb8c070f34926f7b627b0
#
_entry.id   24f649cd82ffb8c070f34926f7b627b0
#
_cell.length_a   1.000
_cell.length_b   1.000
_cell.length_c   1.000
_cell.angle_alpha   90.00
_cell.angle_beta   90.00
_cell.angle_gamma   90.00
#
_symmetry.space_group_name_H-M   'P 1'
#
loop_
_entity.id
_entity.type
_entity.pdbx_description
1 polymer ?
#
loop_
_entity_poly.entity_id
_entity_poly.type
_entity_poly.pdbx_seq_one_letter_code
_entity_poly.pdbx_strand_id
1 'polypeptide(L)'
;MNALHHLPPAAPLIRLRGVSRSFGTDRGTGVAAVRDVSLDIGAGEIFGIAGRSGAGKSTLLRLFNLLERPDAGTVTVDGEELTRLGKRALRGARHNIGMIFQGFNLLQNATVADNVAFPLKIHGGHDRAAMARRVADCLALVHLEDKAQAWPAQLSGGQRQRVAIARALASGPAVLLCDEPTSALDAETTRSILATLADVNTRLGVTIVIVSHELDVLASLCHRVAVIEAGEVAEIVRPGTPHAVTALGRELLPLFASATREALHA
;
A
#
# COMPACT_ATOMS: atom_id res chain seq x y z
N MET A 1 1.96 31.77 30.71
CA MET A 1 1.04 30.62 30.78
C MET A 1 0.57 30.32 29.36
N ASN A 2 1.30 29.46 28.65
CA ASN A 2 0.94 29.03 27.27
C ASN A 2 0.08 27.78 27.38
N ALA A 3 -1.22 27.94 27.15
CA ALA A 3 -2.12 26.82 26.90
C ALA A 3 -1.81 26.25 25.51
N LEU A 4 -0.96 25.23 25.49
CA LEU A 4 -0.84 24.34 24.30
C LEU A 4 -2.20 23.65 24.16
N HIS A 5 -3.04 24.17 23.29
CA HIS A 5 -4.24 23.47 22.83
C HIS A 5 -3.79 22.14 22.22
N HIS A 6 -3.99 21.06 22.96
CA HIS A 6 -3.97 19.70 22.43
C HIS A 6 -5.14 19.63 21.43
N LEU A 7 -4.85 19.88 20.17
CA LEU A 7 -5.76 19.48 19.09
C LEU A 7 -5.92 17.95 19.21
N PRO A 8 -7.14 17.43 19.21
CA PRO A 8 -7.35 15.98 19.19
C PRO A 8 -6.58 15.42 18.00
N PRO A 9 -5.93 14.25 18.12
CA PRO A 9 -5.23 13.63 17.02
C PRO A 9 -6.19 13.55 15.84
N ALA A 10 -5.76 13.99 14.65
CA ALA A 10 -6.55 13.94 13.44
C ALA A 10 -7.11 12.53 13.26
N ALA A 11 -8.37 12.40 12.87
CA ALA A 11 -9.00 11.10 12.66
C ALA A 11 -8.14 10.28 11.66
N PRO A 12 -7.89 8.99 11.94
CA PRO A 12 -7.10 8.18 11.04
C PRO A 12 -7.80 8.06 9.68
N LEU A 13 -7.02 8.09 8.59
CA LEU A 13 -7.54 7.91 7.25
C LEU A 13 -8.04 6.47 7.04
N ILE A 14 -7.34 5.50 7.64
CA ILE A 14 -7.71 4.09 7.58
C ILE A 14 -7.90 3.57 9.00
N ARG A 15 -9.02 2.89 9.25
CA ARG A 15 -9.33 2.30 10.54
C ARG A 15 -9.87 0.89 10.37
N LEU A 16 -9.22 -0.07 11.03
CA LEU A 16 -9.70 -1.44 11.22
C LEU A 16 -10.11 -1.63 12.67
N ARG A 17 -11.22 -2.34 12.92
CA ARG A 17 -11.66 -2.68 14.28
C ARG A 17 -12.14 -4.13 14.32
N GLY A 18 -11.43 -4.97 15.09
CA GLY A 18 -11.78 -6.36 15.32
C GLY A 18 -11.86 -7.21 14.05
N VAL A 19 -11.05 -6.89 13.03
CA VAL A 19 -11.15 -7.50 11.71
C VAL A 19 -10.59 -8.91 11.75
N SER A 20 -11.43 -9.88 11.33
CA SER A 20 -11.04 -11.30 11.27
C SER A 20 -11.39 -11.89 9.91
N ARG A 21 -10.57 -12.81 9.43
CA ARG A 21 -10.78 -13.54 8.18
C ARG A 21 -10.23 -14.96 8.26
N SER A 22 -11.08 -15.95 7.96
CA SER A 22 -10.72 -17.36 7.88
C SER A 22 -11.02 -17.91 6.48
N PHE A 23 -10.19 -18.83 6.02
CA PHE A 23 -10.46 -19.59 4.80
C PHE A 23 -10.83 -21.01 5.17
N GLY A 24 -12.05 -21.44 4.79
CA GLY A 24 -12.55 -22.77 5.04
C GLY A 24 -11.94 -23.81 4.13
N THR A 25 -11.67 -25.00 4.68
CA THR A 25 -11.67 -26.23 3.88
C THR A 25 -13.06 -26.86 4.00
N ASP A 26 -13.56 -27.56 2.97
CA ASP A 26 -14.87 -28.24 2.94
C ASP A 26 -15.09 -29.25 4.10
N ARG A 27 -14.10 -29.44 4.98
CA ARG A 27 -14.10 -30.36 6.11
C ARG A 27 -14.13 -29.68 7.49
N GLY A 28 -14.48 -28.38 7.56
CA GLY A 28 -14.77 -27.71 8.85
C GLY A 28 -13.57 -27.20 9.65
N THR A 29 -12.33 -27.37 9.18
CA THR A 29 -11.13 -26.81 9.81
C THR A 29 -10.67 -25.58 9.03
N GLY A 30 -11.27 -24.43 9.27
CA GLY A 30 -10.85 -23.16 8.66
C GLY A 30 -9.50 -22.70 9.21
N VAL A 31 -8.62 -22.21 8.33
CA VAL A 31 -7.38 -21.53 8.74
C VAL A 31 -7.69 -20.05 8.92
N ALA A 32 -7.57 -19.55 10.13
CA ALA A 32 -7.71 -18.13 10.42
C ALA A 32 -6.45 -17.40 9.91
N ALA A 33 -6.61 -16.67 8.80
CA ALA A 33 -5.54 -15.90 8.19
C ALA A 33 -5.35 -14.53 8.86
N VAL A 34 -6.42 -13.94 9.39
CA VAL A 34 -6.42 -12.68 10.15
C VAL A 34 -7.34 -12.84 11.35
N ARG A 35 -6.88 -12.42 12.54
CA ARG A 35 -7.57 -12.59 13.82
C ARG A 35 -7.61 -11.27 14.57
N ASP A 36 -8.82 -10.76 14.83
CA ASP A 36 -9.11 -9.61 15.69
C ASP A 36 -8.18 -8.39 15.50
N VAL A 37 -7.84 -8.09 14.24
CA VAL A 37 -6.91 -7.02 13.93
C VAL A 37 -7.59 -5.67 14.07
N SER A 38 -7.00 -4.79 14.91
CA SER A 38 -7.38 -3.39 15.04
C SER A 38 -6.16 -2.50 14.75
N LEU A 39 -6.30 -1.58 13.77
CA LEU A 39 -5.24 -0.69 13.30
C LEU A 39 -5.80 0.69 12.96
N ASP A 40 -5.03 1.73 13.25
CA ASP A 40 -5.26 3.10 12.81
C ASP A 40 -4.04 3.59 11.99
N ILE A 41 -4.27 4.10 10.78
CA ILE A 41 -3.24 4.64 9.90
C ILE A 41 -3.62 6.09 9.55
N GLY A 42 -2.69 7.01 9.77
CA GLY A 42 -2.87 8.43 9.54
C GLY A 42 -2.87 8.82 8.06
N ALA A 43 -3.43 9.97 7.72
CA ALA A 43 -3.30 10.55 6.39
C ALA A 43 -1.84 10.93 6.10
N GLY A 44 -1.37 10.63 4.87
CA GLY A 44 0.02 10.87 4.45
C GLY A 44 1.06 9.94 5.10
N GLU A 45 0.62 8.96 5.89
CA GLU A 45 1.53 8.00 6.52
C GLU A 45 1.98 6.92 5.51
N ILE A 46 3.26 6.52 5.58
CA ILE A 46 3.75 5.28 4.98
C ILE A 46 3.81 4.23 6.08
N PHE A 47 2.92 3.25 6.01
CA PHE A 47 2.74 2.21 7.01
C PHE A 47 3.17 0.85 6.48
N GLY A 48 4.09 0.20 7.19
CA GLY A 48 4.61 -1.12 6.85
C GLY A 48 3.86 -2.27 7.52
N ILE A 49 3.81 -3.40 6.85
CA ILE A 49 3.31 -4.67 7.40
C ILE A 49 4.40 -5.72 7.18
N ALA A 50 5.02 -6.16 8.27
CA ALA A 50 6.03 -7.21 8.32
C ALA A 50 5.44 -8.52 8.85
N GLY A 51 6.07 -9.63 8.53
CA GLY A 51 5.69 -10.94 9.05
C GLY A 51 6.25 -12.07 8.19
N ARG A 52 6.33 -13.26 8.74
CA ARG A 52 6.80 -14.45 8.01
C ARG A 52 5.84 -14.85 6.89
N SER A 53 6.30 -15.71 5.97
CA SER A 53 5.41 -16.28 4.95
C SER A 53 4.23 -17.00 5.62
N GLY A 54 3.02 -16.80 5.09
CA GLY A 54 1.80 -17.37 5.67
C GLY A 54 1.25 -16.65 6.91
N ALA A 55 1.86 -15.58 7.41
CA ALA A 55 1.39 -14.84 8.59
C ALA A 55 0.06 -14.08 8.38
N GLY A 56 -0.47 -14.01 7.14
CA GLY A 56 -1.73 -13.31 6.85
C GLY A 56 -1.58 -11.92 6.23
N LYS A 57 -0.36 -11.45 5.94
CA LYS A 57 -0.07 -10.08 5.46
C LYS A 57 -0.86 -9.66 4.21
N SER A 58 -0.79 -10.45 3.13
CA SER A 58 -1.50 -10.14 1.88
C SER A 58 -3.02 -10.25 2.06
N THR A 59 -3.49 -11.14 2.93
CA THR A 59 -4.91 -11.20 3.30
C THR A 59 -5.31 -9.92 4.03
N LEU A 60 -4.53 -9.49 5.03
CA LEU A 60 -4.77 -8.25 5.75
C LEU A 60 -4.78 -7.05 4.78
N LEU A 61 -3.81 -6.96 3.87
CA LEU A 61 -3.76 -5.89 2.88
C LEU A 61 -5.03 -5.85 1.99
N ARG A 62 -5.54 -7.02 1.59
CA ARG A 62 -6.76 -7.12 0.77
C ARG A 62 -8.04 -6.82 1.54
N LEU A 63 -8.02 -6.87 2.86
CA LEU A 63 -9.13 -6.42 3.70
C LEU A 63 -9.25 -4.89 3.72
N PHE A 64 -8.18 -4.12 3.55
CA PHE A 64 -8.24 -2.65 3.53
C PHE A 64 -9.12 -2.10 2.40
N ASN A 65 -9.22 -2.78 1.27
CA ASN A 65 -10.07 -2.39 0.13
C ASN A 65 -11.23 -3.38 -0.11
N LEU A 66 -11.45 -4.31 0.81
CA LEU A 66 -12.44 -5.39 0.72
C LEU A 66 -12.35 -6.23 -0.56
N LEU A 67 -11.17 -6.39 -1.16
CA LEU A 67 -10.94 -7.47 -2.13
C LEU A 67 -11.19 -8.83 -1.47
N GLU A 68 -10.78 -8.97 -0.21
CA GLU A 68 -11.29 -9.99 0.71
C GLU A 68 -12.26 -9.32 1.69
N ARG A 69 -13.43 -9.93 1.91
CA ARG A 69 -14.37 -9.45 2.93
C ARG A 69 -14.05 -10.08 4.28
N PRO A 70 -14.02 -9.30 5.37
CA PRO A 70 -13.84 -9.85 6.70
C PRO A 70 -15.08 -10.68 7.10
N ASP A 71 -14.85 -11.70 7.94
CA ASP A 71 -15.91 -12.49 8.56
C ASP A 71 -16.48 -11.76 9.78
N ALA A 72 -15.66 -10.91 10.43
CA ALA A 72 -16.04 -10.05 11.55
C ALA A 72 -15.26 -8.74 11.52
N GLY A 73 -15.73 -7.73 12.25
CA GLY A 73 -15.11 -6.42 12.38
C GLY A 73 -15.50 -5.44 11.28
N THR A 74 -14.88 -4.25 11.33
CA THR A 74 -15.19 -3.14 10.42
C THR A 74 -13.93 -2.56 9.79
N VAL A 75 -14.07 -2.09 8.54
CA VAL A 75 -13.02 -1.39 7.78
C VAL A 75 -13.58 -0.04 7.36
N THR A 76 -12.92 1.04 7.78
CA THR A 76 -13.25 2.42 7.41
C THR A 76 -12.07 3.04 6.68
N VAL A 77 -12.32 3.68 5.56
CA VAL A 77 -11.31 4.42 4.79
C VAL A 77 -11.90 5.79 4.43
N ASP A 78 -11.16 6.84 4.70
CA ASP A 78 -11.56 8.23 4.43
C ASP A 78 -12.95 8.58 5.01
N GLY A 79 -13.20 8.12 6.23
CA GLY A 79 -14.47 8.31 6.93
C GLY A 79 -15.63 7.41 6.49
N GLU A 80 -15.48 6.65 5.41
CA GLU A 80 -16.52 5.74 4.90
C GLU A 80 -16.31 4.30 5.39
N GLU A 81 -17.30 3.70 6.06
CA GLU A 81 -17.26 2.32 6.50
C GLU A 81 -17.54 1.36 5.34
N LEU A 82 -16.48 0.86 4.70
CA LEU A 82 -16.55 -0.01 3.52
C LEU A 82 -17.33 -1.30 3.76
N THR A 83 -17.25 -1.85 4.96
CA THR A 83 -17.90 -3.14 5.34
C THR A 83 -19.42 -3.10 5.21
N ARG A 84 -20.04 -1.92 5.33
CA ARG A 84 -21.49 -1.72 5.16
C ARG A 84 -21.91 -1.49 3.72
N LEU A 85 -20.96 -1.23 2.82
CA LEU A 85 -21.29 -0.85 1.45
C LEU A 85 -21.77 -2.04 0.62
N GLY A 86 -22.81 -1.80 -0.18
CA GLY A 86 -23.23 -2.70 -1.25
C GLY A 86 -22.22 -2.67 -2.42
N LYS A 87 -22.31 -3.64 -3.31
CA LYS A 87 -21.37 -3.85 -4.43
C LYS A 87 -21.11 -2.61 -5.30
N ARG A 88 -22.14 -1.77 -5.56
CA ARG A 88 -22.02 -0.55 -6.40
C ARG A 88 -21.27 0.54 -5.65
N ALA A 89 -21.65 0.83 -4.41
CA ALA A 89 -21.00 1.84 -3.57
C ALA A 89 -19.54 1.47 -3.29
N LEU A 90 -19.26 0.19 -2.96
CA LEU A 90 -17.90 -0.30 -2.74
C LEU A 90 -17.02 -0.15 -3.98
N ARG A 91 -17.55 -0.33 -5.20
CA ARG A 91 -16.81 -0.01 -6.42
C ARG A 91 -16.46 1.48 -6.49
N GLY A 92 -17.37 2.36 -6.11
CA GLY A 92 -17.10 3.80 -6.00
C GLY A 92 -16.01 4.09 -4.99
N ALA A 93 -16.11 3.59 -3.76
CA ALA A 93 -15.13 3.81 -2.69
C ALA A 93 -13.72 3.33 -3.08
N ARG A 94 -13.60 2.24 -3.85
CA ARG A 94 -12.30 1.74 -4.34
C ARG A 94 -11.58 2.67 -5.33
N HIS A 95 -12.23 3.70 -5.88
CA HIS A 95 -11.54 4.73 -6.68
C HIS A 95 -10.52 5.49 -5.84
N ASN A 96 -10.81 5.65 -4.56
CA ASN A 96 -9.94 6.34 -3.60
C ASN A 96 -8.82 5.44 -3.06
N ILE A 97 -8.74 4.17 -3.53
CA ILE A 97 -7.77 3.19 -3.06
C ILE A 97 -7.07 2.55 -4.26
N GLY A 98 -5.85 2.98 -4.55
CA GLY A 98 -4.98 2.34 -5.54
C GLY A 98 -4.40 1.04 -4.99
N MET A 99 -4.08 0.08 -5.86
CA MET A 99 -3.41 -1.16 -5.46
C MET A 99 -2.34 -1.57 -6.45
N ILE A 100 -1.17 -1.89 -5.92
CA ILE A 100 -0.02 -2.48 -6.60
C ILE A 100 0.10 -3.92 -6.13
N PHE A 101 0.07 -4.86 -7.08
CA PHE A 101 0.14 -6.29 -6.83
C PHE A 101 1.56 -6.81 -7.03
N GLN A 102 1.92 -7.90 -6.38
CA GLN A 102 3.22 -8.56 -6.45
C GLN A 102 3.66 -8.91 -7.89
N GLY A 103 2.77 -9.20 -8.81
CA GLY A 103 3.08 -9.62 -10.18
C GLY A 103 2.87 -8.55 -11.24
N PHE A 104 2.95 -7.23 -10.93
CA PHE A 104 2.66 -6.08 -11.81
C PHE A 104 1.21 -6.04 -12.33
N ASN A 105 0.62 -7.16 -12.71
CA ASN A 105 -0.73 -7.34 -13.26
C ASN A 105 -1.05 -6.37 -14.42
N LEU A 106 -0.08 -6.12 -15.31
CA LEU A 106 -0.28 -5.31 -16.50
C LEU A 106 -1.06 -6.06 -17.57
N LEU A 107 -1.93 -5.34 -18.28
CA LEU A 107 -2.60 -5.83 -19.48
C LEU A 107 -1.55 -6.00 -20.57
N GLN A 108 -1.24 -7.26 -20.92
CA GLN A 108 -0.18 -7.60 -21.86
C GLN A 108 -0.51 -7.20 -23.30
N ASN A 109 -1.79 -7.06 -23.64
CA ASN A 109 -2.33 -6.66 -24.94
C ASN A 109 -2.70 -5.17 -24.99
N ALA A 110 -2.10 -4.35 -24.15
CA ALA A 110 -2.31 -2.91 -24.08
C ALA A 110 -0.96 -2.17 -23.91
N THR A 111 -0.86 -0.96 -24.45
CA THR A 111 0.33 -0.12 -24.28
C THR A 111 0.49 0.32 -22.82
N VAL A 112 1.63 0.93 -22.48
CA VAL A 112 1.87 1.58 -21.19
C VAL A 112 0.80 2.64 -20.92
N ALA A 113 0.54 3.53 -21.88
CA ALA A 113 -0.49 4.56 -21.76
C ALA A 113 -1.89 3.96 -21.54
N ASP A 114 -2.23 2.88 -22.26
CA ASP A 114 -3.52 2.20 -22.07
C ASP A 114 -3.64 1.51 -20.71
N ASN A 115 -2.56 0.91 -20.19
CA ASN A 115 -2.51 0.37 -18.84
C ASN A 115 -2.79 1.45 -17.79
N VAL A 116 -2.15 2.62 -17.90
CA VAL A 116 -2.36 3.75 -16.99
C VAL A 116 -3.76 4.34 -17.14
N ALA A 117 -4.29 4.42 -18.37
CA ALA A 117 -5.64 4.91 -18.64
C ALA A 117 -6.75 3.96 -18.18
N PHE A 118 -6.44 2.69 -17.95
CA PHE A 118 -7.44 1.64 -17.71
C PHE A 118 -8.40 1.93 -16.55
N PRO A 119 -7.94 2.36 -15.35
CA PRO A 119 -8.83 2.76 -14.27
C PRO A 119 -9.78 3.91 -14.67
N LEU A 120 -9.28 4.91 -15.39
CA LEU A 120 -10.06 6.06 -15.82
C LEU A 120 -11.17 5.67 -16.83
N LYS A 121 -10.87 4.71 -17.71
CA LYS A 121 -11.84 4.18 -18.68
C LYS A 121 -12.98 3.41 -18.01
N ILE A 122 -12.67 2.62 -16.95
CA ILE A 122 -13.68 1.84 -16.22
C ILE A 122 -14.62 2.75 -15.43
N HIS A 123 -14.09 3.80 -14.86
CA HIS A 123 -14.85 4.67 -13.97
C HIS A 123 -15.70 5.72 -14.72
N GLY A 124 -15.32 6.03 -15.96
CA GLY A 124 -16.05 6.98 -16.80
C GLY A 124 -15.93 8.43 -16.34
N GLY A 125 -16.62 9.33 -17.01
CA GLY A 125 -16.70 10.75 -16.60
C GLY A 125 -15.53 11.64 -17.04
N HIS A 126 -14.48 11.07 -17.63
CA HIS A 126 -13.36 11.84 -18.18
C HIS A 126 -13.51 12.02 -19.68
N ASP A 127 -13.35 13.27 -20.17
CA ASP A 127 -13.16 13.49 -21.59
C ASP A 127 -11.80 12.93 -22.06
N ARG A 128 -11.66 12.71 -23.37
CA ARG A 128 -10.45 12.10 -23.94
C ARG A 128 -9.18 12.94 -23.68
N ALA A 129 -9.30 14.27 -23.69
CA ALA A 129 -8.16 15.15 -23.48
C ALA A 129 -7.75 15.20 -22.00
N ALA A 130 -8.71 15.23 -21.06
CA ALA A 130 -8.42 15.14 -19.63
C ALA A 130 -7.78 13.81 -19.26
N MET A 131 -8.25 12.69 -19.84
CA MET A 131 -7.64 11.37 -19.64
C MET A 131 -6.20 11.33 -20.16
N ALA A 132 -5.94 11.85 -21.37
CA ALA A 132 -4.61 11.89 -21.94
C ALA A 132 -3.63 12.72 -21.07
N ARG A 133 -4.07 13.89 -20.59
CA ARG A 133 -3.26 14.70 -19.64
C ARG A 133 -2.96 13.92 -18.38
N ARG A 134 -3.97 13.31 -17.75
CA ARG A 134 -3.78 12.54 -16.51
C ARG A 134 -2.81 11.38 -16.68
N VAL A 135 -2.87 10.67 -17.81
CA VAL A 135 -1.92 9.59 -18.17
C VAL A 135 -0.50 10.14 -18.28
N ALA A 136 -0.32 11.27 -18.98
CA ALA A 136 0.99 11.90 -19.10
C ALA A 136 1.56 12.33 -17.75
N ASP A 137 0.73 12.94 -16.89
CA ASP A 137 1.13 13.35 -15.52
C ASP A 137 1.56 12.13 -14.70
N CYS A 138 0.81 11.01 -14.76
CA CYS A 138 1.15 9.79 -14.04
C CYS A 138 2.45 9.14 -14.56
N LEU A 139 2.70 9.19 -15.87
CA LEU A 139 3.95 8.68 -16.46
C LEU A 139 5.15 9.56 -16.08
N ALA A 140 4.97 10.88 -16.02
CA ALA A 140 6.00 11.81 -15.57
C ALA A 140 6.39 11.55 -14.09
N LEU A 141 5.42 11.28 -13.21
CA LEU A 141 5.69 10.94 -11.80
C LEU A 141 6.59 9.70 -11.63
N VAL A 142 6.62 8.80 -12.60
CA VAL A 142 7.40 7.56 -12.55
C VAL A 142 8.55 7.54 -13.57
N HIS A 143 8.81 8.66 -14.26
CA HIS A 143 9.88 8.84 -15.27
C HIS A 143 9.79 7.80 -16.42
N LEU A 144 8.60 7.69 -17.03
CA LEU A 144 8.33 6.79 -18.16
C LEU A 144 7.58 7.48 -19.31
N GLU A 145 7.75 8.79 -19.49
CA GLU A 145 7.08 9.57 -20.54
C GLU A 145 7.42 9.05 -21.94
N ASP A 146 8.69 8.65 -22.15
CA ASP A 146 9.21 8.11 -23.40
C ASP A 146 8.71 6.70 -23.72
N LYS A 147 8.12 6.00 -22.75
CA LYS A 147 7.62 4.63 -22.86
C LYS A 147 6.11 4.53 -23.05
N ALA A 148 5.38 5.64 -23.20
CA ALA A 148 3.92 5.66 -23.27
C ALA A 148 3.34 4.68 -24.32
N GLN A 149 4.00 4.52 -25.47
CA GLN A 149 3.57 3.64 -26.56
C GLN A 149 4.19 2.23 -26.53
N ALA A 150 5.08 1.96 -25.57
CA ALA A 150 5.69 0.64 -25.41
C ALA A 150 4.67 -0.39 -24.89
N TRP A 151 4.95 -1.65 -25.12
CA TRP A 151 4.18 -2.78 -24.60
C TRP A 151 4.87 -3.36 -23.36
N PRO A 152 4.14 -3.99 -22.42
CA PRO A 152 4.75 -4.57 -21.22
C PRO A 152 5.90 -5.55 -21.49
N ALA A 153 5.83 -6.30 -22.57
CA ALA A 153 6.89 -7.23 -22.99
C ALA A 153 8.23 -6.55 -23.37
N GLN A 154 8.21 -5.25 -23.69
CA GLN A 154 9.38 -4.44 -24.05
C GLN A 154 10.04 -3.75 -22.86
N LEU A 155 9.47 -3.93 -21.66
CA LEU A 155 9.90 -3.23 -20.44
C LEU A 155 10.73 -4.13 -19.53
N SER A 156 11.71 -3.53 -18.82
CA SER A 156 12.37 -4.19 -17.70
C SER A 156 11.40 -4.44 -16.52
N GLY A 157 11.79 -5.25 -15.55
CA GLY A 157 11.01 -5.49 -14.33
C GLY A 157 10.67 -4.20 -13.60
N GLY A 158 11.68 -3.34 -13.38
CA GLY A 158 11.48 -2.03 -12.73
C GLY A 158 10.59 -1.08 -13.52
N GLN A 159 10.70 -1.06 -14.85
CA GLN A 159 9.80 -0.28 -15.70
C GLN A 159 8.37 -0.78 -15.59
N ARG A 160 8.14 -2.10 -15.62
CA ARG A 160 6.79 -2.68 -15.40
C ARG A 160 6.22 -2.30 -14.04
N GLN A 161 7.05 -2.29 -12.99
CA GLN A 161 6.62 -1.86 -11.66
C GLN A 161 6.25 -0.38 -11.63
N ARG A 162 7.03 0.49 -12.27
CA ARG A 162 6.70 1.92 -12.39
C ARG A 162 5.39 2.15 -13.17
N VAL A 163 5.10 1.37 -14.20
CA VAL A 163 3.80 1.41 -14.89
C VAL A 163 2.66 0.99 -13.95
N ALA A 164 2.86 -0.04 -13.13
CA ALA A 164 1.87 -0.46 -12.12
C ALA A 164 1.61 0.64 -11.08
N ILE A 165 2.65 1.37 -10.64
CA ILE A 165 2.51 2.54 -9.77
C ILE A 165 1.71 3.65 -10.48
N ALA A 166 2.10 4.04 -11.68
CA ALA A 166 1.40 5.08 -12.47
C ALA A 166 -0.07 4.74 -12.67
N ARG A 167 -0.39 3.48 -13.00
CA ARG A 167 -1.76 2.99 -13.13
C ARG A 167 -2.53 3.11 -11.81
N ALA A 168 -1.93 2.73 -10.69
CA ALA A 168 -2.58 2.82 -9.39
C ALA A 168 -2.86 4.27 -8.97
N LEU A 169 -2.04 5.22 -9.42
CA LEU A 169 -2.18 6.66 -9.16
C LEU A 169 -3.16 7.36 -10.10
N ALA A 170 -3.55 6.75 -11.21
CA ALA A 170 -4.34 7.40 -12.26
C ALA A 170 -5.69 7.94 -11.74
N SER A 171 -6.37 7.20 -10.85
CA SER A 171 -7.63 7.65 -10.23
C SER A 171 -7.46 8.78 -9.22
N GLY A 172 -6.24 9.19 -8.84
CA GLY A 172 -6.00 10.17 -7.78
C GLY A 172 -6.35 9.65 -6.38
N PRO A 173 -5.88 8.44 -5.99
CA PRO A 173 -6.31 7.81 -4.75
C PRO A 173 -5.72 8.52 -3.52
N ALA A 174 -6.45 8.52 -2.39
CA ALA A 174 -5.91 8.92 -1.08
C ALA A 174 -5.06 7.84 -0.44
N VAL A 175 -5.27 6.58 -0.82
CA VAL A 175 -4.57 5.40 -0.28
C VAL A 175 -3.96 4.57 -1.41
N LEU A 176 -2.71 4.14 -1.22
CA LEU A 176 -2.01 3.21 -2.09
C LEU A 176 -1.62 1.95 -1.30
N LEU A 177 -2.17 0.81 -1.68
CA LEU A 177 -1.86 -0.49 -1.10
C LEU A 177 -0.80 -1.19 -1.96
N CYS A 178 0.31 -1.64 -1.36
CA CYS A 178 1.44 -2.26 -2.06
C CYS A 178 1.68 -3.67 -1.52
N ASP A 179 1.39 -4.69 -2.31
CA ASP A 179 1.62 -6.10 -1.97
C ASP A 179 2.97 -6.53 -2.56
N GLU A 180 4.02 -6.52 -1.74
CA GLU A 180 5.40 -6.89 -2.08
C GLU A 180 5.92 -6.20 -3.38
N PRO A 181 5.95 -4.86 -3.45
CA PRO A 181 6.20 -4.15 -4.70
C PRO A 181 7.62 -4.30 -5.24
N THR A 182 8.55 -4.89 -4.49
CA THR A 182 9.97 -5.02 -4.84
C THR A 182 10.46 -6.46 -4.93
N SER A 183 9.64 -7.46 -4.57
CA SER A 183 10.04 -8.86 -4.38
C SER A 183 10.65 -9.57 -5.61
N ALA A 184 10.49 -9.02 -6.82
CA ALA A 184 11.01 -9.58 -8.07
C ALA A 184 12.08 -8.69 -8.73
N LEU A 185 12.69 -7.76 -7.97
CA LEU A 185 13.60 -6.74 -8.47
C LEU A 185 14.99 -6.89 -7.83
N ASP A 186 16.02 -6.47 -8.55
CA ASP A 186 17.37 -6.34 -8.01
C ASP A 186 17.45 -5.15 -7.02
N ALA A 187 18.54 -5.09 -6.25
CA ALA A 187 18.70 -4.09 -5.17
C ALA A 187 18.73 -2.64 -5.68
N GLU A 188 19.27 -2.37 -6.88
CA GLU A 188 19.32 -1.02 -7.45
C GLU A 188 17.91 -0.60 -7.89
N THR A 189 17.22 -1.47 -8.60
CA THR A 189 15.83 -1.26 -9.02
C THR A 189 14.92 -1.11 -7.81
N THR A 190 15.09 -1.91 -6.75
CA THR A 190 14.35 -1.80 -5.49
C THR A 190 14.49 -0.40 -4.90
N ARG A 191 15.72 0.10 -4.72
CA ARG A 191 15.96 1.47 -4.22
C ARG A 191 15.26 2.53 -5.07
N SER A 192 15.31 2.40 -6.39
CA SER A 192 14.66 3.30 -7.33
C SER A 192 13.12 3.29 -7.19
N ILE A 193 12.49 2.14 -6.98
CA ILE A 193 11.05 2.03 -6.74
C ILE A 193 10.67 2.63 -5.38
N LEU A 194 11.45 2.38 -4.32
CA LEU A 194 11.20 2.97 -3.01
C LEU A 194 11.31 4.50 -3.04
N ALA A 195 12.31 5.04 -3.73
CA ALA A 195 12.42 6.48 -3.96
C ALA A 195 11.19 7.06 -4.69
N THR A 196 10.68 6.34 -5.71
CA THR A 196 9.44 6.73 -6.41
C THR A 196 8.23 6.74 -5.46
N LEU A 197 8.09 5.75 -4.59
CA LEU A 197 6.99 5.70 -3.62
C LEU A 197 7.10 6.80 -2.57
N ALA A 198 8.31 7.11 -2.09
CA ALA A 198 8.57 8.22 -1.17
C ALA A 198 8.24 9.58 -1.81
N ASP A 199 8.64 9.79 -3.08
CA ASP A 199 8.33 11.01 -3.83
C ASP A 199 6.81 11.18 -4.04
N VAL A 200 6.11 10.11 -4.43
CA VAL A 200 4.65 10.08 -4.55
C VAL A 200 3.97 10.43 -3.23
N ASN A 201 4.40 9.85 -2.11
CA ASN A 201 3.86 10.17 -0.80
C ASN A 201 4.08 11.66 -0.45
N THR A 202 5.31 12.16 -0.62
CA THR A 202 5.68 13.54 -0.28
C THR A 202 4.95 14.58 -1.15
N ARG A 203 4.88 14.34 -2.48
CA ARG A 203 4.31 15.31 -3.43
C ARG A 203 2.81 15.29 -3.49
N LEU A 204 2.19 14.11 -3.34
CA LEU A 204 0.75 13.94 -3.50
C LEU A 204 0.01 13.77 -2.17
N GLY A 205 0.72 13.59 -1.04
CA GLY A 205 0.12 13.33 0.28
C GLY A 205 -0.59 11.97 0.38
N VAL A 206 -0.35 11.06 -0.57
CA VAL A 206 -1.00 9.74 -0.61
C VAL A 206 -0.52 8.88 0.55
N THR A 207 -1.46 8.31 1.30
CA THR A 207 -1.15 7.33 2.36
C THR A 207 -0.76 5.99 1.73
N ILE A 208 0.36 5.42 2.14
CA ILE A 208 0.87 4.16 1.57
C ILE A 208 0.84 3.07 2.63
N VAL A 209 0.26 1.91 2.29
CA VAL A 209 0.38 0.69 3.09
C VAL A 209 1.17 -0.33 2.29
N ILE A 210 2.33 -0.72 2.81
CA ILE A 210 3.25 -1.62 2.11
C ILE A 210 3.45 -2.92 2.88
N VAL A 211 3.24 -4.04 2.22
CA VAL A 211 3.64 -5.37 2.69
C VAL A 211 5.00 -5.71 2.09
N SER A 212 5.93 -6.12 2.93
CA SER A 212 7.19 -6.70 2.49
C SER A 212 7.69 -7.75 3.48
N HIS A 213 8.45 -8.71 3.00
CA HIS A 213 9.25 -9.62 3.84
C HIS A 213 10.69 -9.12 4.00
N GLU A 214 11.09 -8.09 3.26
CA GLU A 214 12.40 -7.43 3.33
C GLU A 214 12.33 -6.30 4.37
N LEU A 215 12.96 -6.51 5.53
CA LEU A 215 12.90 -5.57 6.65
C LEU A 215 13.61 -4.24 6.34
N ASP A 216 14.70 -4.29 5.56
CA ASP A 216 15.43 -3.09 5.10
C ASP A 216 14.53 -2.17 4.28
N VAL A 217 13.69 -2.75 3.39
CA VAL A 217 12.68 -2.02 2.61
C VAL A 217 11.72 -1.28 3.53
N LEU A 218 11.18 -1.98 4.54
CA LEU A 218 10.24 -1.37 5.48
C LEU A 218 10.90 -0.31 6.37
N ALA A 219 12.10 -0.57 6.87
CA ALA A 219 12.83 0.36 7.72
C ALA A 219 13.24 1.65 6.99
N SER A 220 13.57 1.55 5.70
CA SER A 220 14.00 2.70 4.90
C SER A 220 12.84 3.63 4.48
N LEU A 221 11.62 3.10 4.39
CA LEU A 221 10.48 3.83 3.81
C LEU A 221 9.39 4.16 4.83
N CYS A 222 9.14 3.27 5.82
CA CYS A 222 7.94 3.35 6.64
C CYS A 222 8.13 4.21 7.91
N HIS A 223 7.10 4.95 8.27
CA HIS A 223 7.04 5.68 9.53
C HIS A 223 6.78 4.74 10.73
N ARG A 224 5.99 3.70 10.51
CA ARG A 224 5.68 2.62 11.46
C ARG A 224 5.52 1.31 10.71
N VAL A 225 5.81 0.21 11.42
CA VAL A 225 5.65 -1.15 10.88
C VAL A 225 4.88 -2.01 11.89
N ALA A 226 3.76 -2.60 11.46
CA ALA A 226 3.08 -3.65 12.20
C ALA A 226 3.74 -5.00 11.92
N VAL A 227 4.09 -5.73 12.94
CA VAL A 227 4.57 -7.11 12.85
C VAL A 227 3.37 -8.04 13.02
N ILE A 228 3.13 -8.87 12.01
CA ILE A 228 2.03 -9.84 11.99
C ILE A 228 2.59 -11.22 12.31
N GLU A 229 2.03 -11.85 13.34
CA GLU A 229 2.31 -13.23 13.72
C GLU A 229 1.01 -14.00 13.89
N ALA A 230 0.89 -15.16 13.26
CA ALA A 230 -0.30 -16.03 13.32
C ALA A 230 -1.65 -15.32 13.04
N GLY A 231 -1.64 -14.30 12.17
CA GLY A 231 -2.83 -13.54 11.79
C GLY A 231 -3.18 -12.37 12.72
N GLU A 232 -2.39 -12.11 13.74
CA GLU A 232 -2.59 -11.03 14.72
C GLU A 232 -1.51 -9.95 14.59
N VAL A 233 -1.82 -8.72 15.02
CA VAL A 233 -0.80 -7.66 15.19
C VAL A 233 -0.08 -7.91 16.51
N ALA A 234 1.12 -8.48 16.44
CA ALA A 234 1.91 -8.78 17.62
C ALA A 234 2.51 -7.50 18.26
N GLU A 235 2.94 -6.56 17.42
CA GLU A 235 3.43 -5.25 17.87
C GLU A 235 3.45 -4.24 16.69
N ILE A 236 3.60 -2.97 17.03
CA ILE A 236 3.88 -1.88 16.08
C ILE A 236 5.19 -1.23 16.45
N VAL A 237 6.17 -1.28 15.54
CA VAL A 237 7.53 -0.74 15.71
C VAL A 237 7.66 0.56 14.91
N ARG A 238 8.36 1.54 15.47
CA ARG A 238 8.69 2.82 14.83
C ARG A 238 10.10 3.26 15.21
N PRO A 239 10.71 4.20 14.48
CA PRO A 239 11.96 4.84 14.92
C PRO A 239 11.82 5.35 16.37
N GLY A 240 12.82 5.04 17.21
CA GLY A 240 12.80 5.43 18.64
C GLY A 240 11.98 4.53 19.56
N THR A 241 11.37 3.44 19.07
CA THR A 241 10.79 2.40 19.96
C THR A 241 11.91 1.82 20.84
N PRO A 242 11.79 1.85 22.19
CA PRO A 242 12.89 1.46 23.08
C PRO A 242 13.13 -0.05 23.08
N HIS A 243 12.09 -0.84 22.95
CA HIS A 243 12.14 -2.30 22.98
C HIS A 243 11.16 -2.90 21.98
N ALA A 244 11.53 -3.99 21.32
CA ALA A 244 10.65 -4.80 20.50
C ALA A 244 10.43 -6.17 21.17
N VAL A 245 9.19 -6.64 21.11
CA VAL A 245 8.76 -7.90 21.73
C VAL A 245 9.02 -9.08 20.82
N THR A 246 8.71 -8.94 19.52
CA THR A 246 8.87 -10.02 18.54
C THR A 246 10.31 -10.14 18.04
N ALA A 247 10.65 -11.29 17.42
CA ALA A 247 11.94 -11.47 16.78
C ALA A 247 12.12 -10.47 15.62
N LEU A 248 11.10 -10.32 14.76
CA LEU A 248 11.16 -9.38 13.62
C LEU A 248 11.23 -7.93 14.09
N GLY A 249 10.54 -7.56 15.16
CA GLY A 249 10.65 -6.22 15.73
C GLY A 249 12.06 -5.90 16.22
N ARG A 250 12.74 -6.87 16.86
CA ARG A 250 14.15 -6.72 17.27
C ARG A 250 15.10 -6.58 16.10
N GLU A 251 14.81 -7.21 14.97
CA GLU A 251 15.59 -7.06 13.73
C GLU A 251 15.31 -5.69 13.06
N LEU A 252 14.07 -5.17 13.12
CA LEU A 252 13.70 -3.87 12.55
C LEU A 252 14.32 -2.67 13.27
N LEU A 253 14.45 -2.70 14.60
CA LEU A 253 14.91 -1.56 15.38
C LEU A 253 16.28 -1.01 14.93
N PRO A 254 17.34 -1.83 14.76
CA PRO A 254 18.63 -1.33 14.30
C PRO A 254 18.58 -0.79 12.86
N LEU A 255 17.71 -1.34 12.00
CA LEU A 255 17.55 -0.89 10.61
C LEU A 255 16.94 0.51 10.55
N PHE A 256 15.95 0.82 11.37
CA PHE A 256 15.43 2.19 11.51
C PHE A 256 16.52 3.19 11.94
N ALA A 257 17.42 2.78 12.85
CA ALA A 257 18.51 3.64 13.31
C ALA A 257 19.55 3.91 12.22
N SER A 258 19.86 2.93 11.36
CA SER A 258 20.77 3.09 10.23
C SER A 258 20.15 3.95 9.12
N ALA A 259 18.90 3.70 8.74
CA ALA A 259 18.19 4.49 7.74
C ALA A 259 18.10 5.98 8.10
N THR A 260 17.87 6.29 9.37
CA THR A 260 17.85 7.68 9.87
C THR A 260 19.23 8.35 9.75
N ARG A 261 20.32 7.61 9.95
CA ARG A 261 21.69 8.14 9.79
C ARG A 261 22.03 8.43 8.34
N GLU A 262 21.68 7.53 7.42
CA GLU A 262 21.92 7.73 5.99
C GLU A 262 21.15 8.95 5.46
N ALA A 263 19.90 9.15 5.88
CA ALA A 263 19.10 10.31 5.51
C ALA A 263 19.67 11.65 6.04
N LEU A 264 20.46 11.65 7.12
CA LEU A 264 21.12 12.85 7.68
C LEU A 264 22.44 13.17 6.97
N HIS A 265 22.99 12.27 6.16
CA HIS A 265 24.26 12.40 5.46
C HIS A 265 24.11 12.52 3.93
N ALA A 266 22.89 12.46 3.40
CA ALA A 266 22.55 12.63 1.99
C ALA A 266 21.98 14.03 1.70
#